data_4ce69e9371f2c7a0a54ee286b73cd28c
#
_entry.id   4ce69e9371f2c7a0a54ee286b73cd28c
#
_cell.length_a   1.000
_cell.length_b   1.000
_cell.length_c   1.000
_cell.angle_alpha   90.00
_cell.angle_beta   90.00
_cell.angle_gamma   90.00
#
_symmetry.space_group_name_H-M   'P 1'
#
loop_
_entity.id
_entity.type
_entity.pdbx_description
1 polymer ?
#
loop_
_entity_poly.entity_id
_entity_poly.type
_entity_poly.pdbx_seq_one_letter_code
_entity_poly.pdbx_strand_id
1 'polypeptide(L)'
;METAERRIAILKLICRRRFETIANLAYEFDVSERTIRRDIEFLMRTEPIYTQPGRYGGGVYAMDTYTMDRMYFREDELNVVLKLFDSAEKKEVCELNSNEKRVLEKLINEKWYFT
;
A
#
# COMPACT_ATOMS: atom_id res chain seq x y z
N MET A 1 12.74 -4.98 -10.97
CA MET A 1 12.01 -5.25 -9.70
C MET A 1 11.89 -6.76 -9.51
N GLU A 2 12.28 -7.24 -8.37
CA GLU A 2 12.18 -8.66 -8.07
C GLU A 2 10.71 -9.08 -7.88
N THR A 3 10.45 -10.36 -8.07
CA THR A 3 9.08 -10.91 -7.97
C THR A 3 8.41 -10.60 -6.63
N ALA A 4 9.13 -10.80 -5.53
CA ALA A 4 8.58 -10.54 -4.20
C ALA A 4 8.24 -9.06 -4.01
N GLU A 5 9.13 -8.17 -4.42
CA GLU A 5 8.90 -6.72 -4.37
C GLU A 5 7.70 -6.31 -5.21
N ARG A 6 7.60 -6.87 -6.41
CA ARG A 6 6.49 -6.59 -7.31
C ARG A 6 5.17 -7.02 -6.70
N ARG A 7 5.09 -8.21 -6.13
CA ARG A 7 3.88 -8.72 -5.49
C ARG A 7 3.42 -7.85 -4.33
N ILE A 8 4.35 -7.40 -3.50
CA ILE A 8 4.04 -6.47 -2.40
C ILE A 8 3.52 -5.15 -2.95
N ALA A 9 4.16 -4.61 -3.99
CA ALA A 9 3.75 -3.36 -4.62
C ALA A 9 2.35 -3.47 -5.24
N ILE A 10 2.06 -4.59 -5.91
CA ILE A 10 0.73 -4.87 -6.47
C ILE A 10 -0.32 -4.90 -5.36
N LEU A 11 -0.05 -5.61 -4.27
CA LEU A 11 -0.97 -5.72 -3.15
C LEU A 11 -1.27 -4.35 -2.53
N LYS A 12 -0.25 -3.52 -2.35
CA LYS A 12 -0.41 -2.16 -1.86
C LYS A 12 -1.30 -1.32 -2.76
N LEU A 13 -1.13 -1.44 -4.08
CA LEU A 13 -1.97 -0.72 -5.03
C LEU A 13 -3.43 -1.16 -4.96
N ILE A 14 -3.66 -2.47 -4.92
CA ILE A 14 -5.02 -3.02 -4.85
C ILE A 14 -5.71 -2.58 -3.55
N CYS A 15 -5.01 -2.62 -2.43
CA CYS A 15 -5.56 -2.17 -1.15
C CYS A 15 -5.88 -0.69 -1.15
N ARG A 16 -5.07 0.12 -1.80
CA ARG A 16 -5.26 1.57 -1.89
C ARG A 16 -6.39 1.94 -2.84
N ARG A 17 -6.37 1.36 -4.05
CA ARG A 17 -7.32 1.67 -5.12
C ARG A 17 -8.62 0.92 -4.99
N ARG A 18 -8.65 -0.14 -4.22
CA ARG A 18 -9.75 -1.09 -4.01
C ARG A 18 -10.05 -1.96 -5.23
N PHE A 19 -9.64 -1.53 -6.40
CA PHE A 19 -9.83 -2.23 -7.67
C PHE A 19 -8.76 -1.80 -8.67
N GLU A 20 -8.31 -2.75 -9.49
CA GLU A 20 -7.44 -2.44 -10.62
C GLU A 20 -7.56 -3.51 -11.70
N THR A 21 -7.41 -3.13 -12.97
CA THR A 21 -7.43 -4.07 -14.07
C THR A 21 -6.09 -4.78 -14.21
N ILE A 22 -6.13 -6.01 -14.70
CA ILE A 22 -4.91 -6.79 -15.01
C ILE A 22 -4.07 -6.05 -16.05
N ALA A 23 -4.70 -5.50 -17.08
CA ALA A 23 -4.01 -4.77 -18.15
C ALA A 23 -3.27 -3.55 -17.60
N ASN A 24 -3.89 -2.78 -16.71
CA ASN A 24 -3.27 -1.60 -16.13
C ASN A 24 -2.10 -1.95 -15.21
N LEU A 25 -2.23 -3.01 -14.43
CA LEU A 25 -1.14 -3.50 -13.59
C LEU A 25 0.04 -3.95 -14.45
N ALA A 26 -0.22 -4.65 -15.53
CA ALA A 26 0.83 -5.08 -16.47
C ALA A 26 1.56 -3.88 -17.06
N TYR A 27 0.83 -2.85 -17.43
CA TYR A 27 1.40 -1.62 -17.96
C TYR A 27 2.26 -0.89 -16.91
N GLU A 28 1.72 -0.70 -15.70
CA GLU A 28 2.43 0.02 -14.64
C GLU A 28 3.71 -0.68 -14.19
N PHE A 29 3.70 -2.01 -14.13
CA PHE A 29 4.86 -2.79 -13.70
C PHE A 29 5.76 -3.25 -14.84
N ASP A 30 5.41 -2.90 -16.06
CA ASP A 30 6.17 -3.27 -17.26
C ASP A 30 6.45 -4.78 -17.34
N VAL A 31 5.41 -5.55 -17.16
CA VAL A 31 5.41 -7.01 -17.27
C VAL A 31 4.20 -7.47 -18.07
N SER A 32 4.19 -8.75 -18.46
CA SER A 32 3.05 -9.30 -19.18
C SER A 32 1.84 -9.47 -18.26
N GLU A 33 0.64 -9.51 -18.85
CA GLU A 33 -0.56 -9.83 -18.12
C GLU A 33 -0.48 -11.22 -17.47
N ARG A 34 0.18 -12.16 -18.14
CA ARG A 34 0.42 -13.49 -17.59
C ARG A 34 1.21 -13.44 -16.28
N THR A 35 2.23 -12.60 -16.23
CA THR A 35 3.02 -12.40 -15.00
C THR A 35 2.15 -11.81 -13.90
N ILE A 36 1.33 -10.81 -14.22
CA ILE A 36 0.39 -10.23 -13.24
C ILE A 36 -0.59 -11.28 -12.75
N ARG A 37 -1.16 -12.09 -13.61
CA ARG A 37 -2.09 -13.16 -13.21
C ARG A 37 -1.45 -14.15 -12.24
N ARG A 38 -0.19 -14.51 -12.48
CA ARG A 38 0.57 -15.37 -11.57
C ARG A 38 0.78 -14.70 -10.21
N ASP A 39 1.11 -13.43 -10.21
CA ASP A 39 1.28 -12.67 -8.97
C ASP A 39 -0.03 -12.61 -8.17
N ILE A 40 -1.14 -12.35 -8.86
CA ILE A 40 -2.46 -12.30 -8.22
C ILE A 40 -2.85 -13.66 -7.65
N GLU A 41 -2.65 -14.74 -8.41
CA GLU A 41 -2.92 -16.09 -7.92
C GLU A 41 -2.14 -16.40 -6.65
N PHE A 42 -0.88 -16.00 -6.61
CA PHE A 42 -0.04 -16.16 -5.42
C PHE A 42 -0.59 -15.37 -4.24
N LEU A 43 -0.94 -14.11 -4.45
CA LEU A 43 -1.44 -13.23 -3.40
C LEU A 43 -2.81 -13.69 -2.88
N MET A 44 -3.67 -14.23 -3.74
CA MET A 44 -4.98 -14.71 -3.34
C MET A 44 -4.95 -15.87 -2.34
N ARG A 45 -3.82 -16.54 -2.22
CA ARG A 45 -3.68 -17.65 -1.26
C ARG A 45 -3.69 -17.18 0.19
N THR A 46 -3.23 -15.97 0.45
CA THR A 46 -3.04 -15.45 1.81
C THR A 46 -3.75 -14.13 2.06
N GLU A 47 -4.13 -13.41 1.00
CA GLU A 47 -4.69 -12.07 1.12
C GLU A 47 -6.13 -12.03 0.65
N PRO A 48 -7.00 -11.24 1.30
CA PRO A 48 -8.41 -11.16 0.93
C PRO A 48 -8.63 -10.25 -0.27
N ILE A 49 -8.16 -10.70 -1.41
CA ILE A 49 -8.39 -10.11 -2.72
C ILE A 49 -9.04 -11.17 -3.62
N TYR A 50 -9.76 -10.73 -4.62
CA TYR A 50 -10.43 -11.64 -5.54
C TYR A 50 -10.44 -11.07 -6.95
N THR A 51 -10.59 -11.93 -7.93
CA THR A 51 -10.67 -11.54 -9.33
C THR A 51 -12.09 -11.71 -9.85
N GLN A 52 -12.47 -10.84 -10.78
CA GLN A 52 -13.70 -10.98 -11.54
C GLN A 52 -13.39 -10.83 -13.02
N PRO A 53 -13.98 -11.67 -13.89
CA PRO A 53 -13.84 -11.50 -15.32
C PRO A 53 -14.52 -10.20 -15.76
N GLY A 54 -13.97 -9.56 -16.77
CA GLY A 54 -14.51 -8.32 -17.27
C GLY A 54 -14.18 -8.11 -18.73
N ARG A 55 -14.78 -7.04 -19.30
CA ARG A 55 -14.69 -6.73 -20.72
C ARG A 55 -13.25 -6.55 -21.21
N TYR A 56 -12.35 -6.13 -20.34
CA TYR A 56 -10.95 -5.83 -20.69
C TYR A 56 -9.98 -6.79 -19.98
N GLY A 57 -10.29 -8.07 -19.96
CA GLY A 57 -9.41 -9.10 -19.41
C GLY A 57 -9.54 -9.31 -17.90
N GLY A 58 -10.47 -8.64 -17.26
CA GLY A 58 -10.74 -8.84 -15.85
C GLY A 58 -10.01 -7.88 -14.93
N GLY A 59 -10.36 -7.92 -13.66
CA GLY A 59 -9.79 -7.06 -12.64
C GLY A 59 -9.65 -7.75 -11.30
N VAL A 60 -8.91 -7.10 -10.43
CA VAL A 60 -8.64 -7.55 -9.06
C VAL A 60 -9.27 -6.56 -8.09
N TYR A 61 -9.95 -7.11 -7.10
CA TYR A 61 -10.68 -6.34 -6.08
C TYR A 61 -10.16 -6.67 -4.69
N ALA A 62 -10.04 -5.68 -3.84
CA ALA A 62 -9.86 -5.91 -2.42
C ALA A 62 -11.24 -6.15 -1.80
N MET A 63 -11.35 -7.08 -0.86
CA MET A 63 -12.60 -7.26 -0.09
C MET A 63 -12.86 -6.01 0.73
N ASP A 64 -14.14 -5.68 0.94
CA ASP A 64 -14.57 -4.42 1.55
C ASP A 64 -13.90 -4.12 2.90
N THR A 65 -13.67 -5.15 3.69
CA THR A 65 -13.07 -5.01 5.03
C THR A 65 -11.55 -5.13 5.01
N TYR A 66 -10.94 -5.37 3.86
CA TYR A 66 -9.51 -5.57 3.80
C TYR A 66 -8.76 -4.25 3.91
N THR A 67 -7.90 -4.19 4.91
CA THR A 67 -6.87 -3.17 5.04
C THR A 67 -5.54 -3.90 5.22
N MET A 68 -4.46 -3.30 4.78
CA MET A 68 -3.14 -3.84 5.08
C MET A 68 -2.83 -3.52 6.54
N ASP A 69 -3.12 -4.46 7.43
CA ASP A 69 -2.94 -4.28 8.87
C ASP A 69 -1.49 -4.13 9.28
N ARG A 70 -0.56 -4.46 8.38
CA ARG A 70 0.86 -4.35 8.67
C ARG A 70 1.46 -3.21 7.87
N MET A 71 1.36 -2.01 8.41
CA MET A 71 2.19 -0.90 7.97
C MET A 71 3.52 -1.04 8.66
N TYR A 72 4.56 -1.37 7.88
CA TYR A 72 5.90 -1.39 8.41
C TYR A 72 6.45 0.03 8.38
N PHE A 73 6.68 0.58 9.55
CA PHE A 73 7.38 1.85 9.68
C PHE A 73 8.86 1.58 9.88
N ARG A 74 9.69 2.41 9.27
CA ARG A 74 11.10 2.47 9.64
C ARG A 74 11.20 3.03 11.07
N GLU A 75 12.32 2.78 11.72
CA GLU A 75 12.52 3.22 13.10
C GLU A 75 12.34 4.74 13.27
N ASP A 76 12.89 5.52 12.34
CA ASP A 76 12.73 6.98 12.35
C ASP A 76 11.27 7.41 12.15
N GLU A 77 10.54 6.73 11.28
CA GLU A 77 9.12 6.99 11.06
C GLU A 77 8.29 6.67 12.30
N LEU A 78 8.55 5.51 12.92
CA LEU A 78 7.85 5.09 14.12
C LEU A 78 8.07 6.07 15.27
N ASN A 79 9.29 6.55 15.45
CA ASN A 79 9.61 7.52 16.49
C ASN A 79 8.81 8.82 16.32
N VAL A 80 8.66 9.30 15.08
CA VAL A 80 7.87 10.51 14.79
C VAL A 80 6.38 10.25 15.07
N VAL A 81 5.85 9.12 14.65
CA VAL A 81 4.43 8.76 14.88
C VAL A 81 4.14 8.67 16.37
N LEU A 82 5.01 8.02 17.14
CA LEU A 82 4.85 7.88 18.59
C LEU A 82 4.91 9.23 19.29
N LYS A 83 5.81 10.11 18.84
CA LYS A 83 5.93 11.47 19.40
C LYS A 83 4.66 12.28 19.18
N LEU A 84 4.09 12.21 17.97
CA LEU A 84 2.83 12.88 17.64
C LEU A 84 1.69 12.34 18.48
N PHE A 85 1.60 11.02 18.62
CA PHE A 85 0.55 10.36 19.41
C PHE A 85 0.63 10.78 20.88
N ASP A 86 1.82 10.77 21.47
CA ASP A 86 2.02 11.17 22.86
C ASP A 86 1.61 12.63 23.10
N SER A 87 1.98 13.53 22.19
CA SER A 87 1.59 14.93 22.27
C SER A 87 0.08 15.11 22.16
N ALA A 88 -0.58 14.33 21.27
CA ALA A 88 -2.02 14.39 21.11
C ALA A 88 -2.76 13.94 22.38
N GLU A 89 -2.29 12.87 23.02
CA GLU A 89 -2.89 12.38 24.27
C GLU A 89 -2.76 13.40 25.41
N LYS A 90 -1.61 14.06 25.49
CA LYS A 90 -1.34 15.07 26.53
C LYS A 90 -1.94 16.43 26.19
N LYS A 91 -2.50 16.58 24.98
CA LYS A 91 -2.98 17.87 24.45
C LYS A 91 -1.93 18.95 24.45
N GLU A 92 -0.68 18.58 24.23
CA GLU A 92 0.45 19.46 24.13
C GLU A 92 0.81 19.74 22.67
N VAL A 93 1.46 20.88 22.44
CA VAL A 93 2.01 21.19 21.10
C VAL A 93 3.19 20.26 20.85
N CYS A 94 3.18 19.58 19.71
CA CYS A 94 4.27 18.72 19.32
C CYS A 94 5.32 19.52 18.54
N GLU A 95 6.50 19.66 19.11
CA GLU A 95 7.61 20.29 18.43
C GLU A 95 8.48 19.24 17.75
N LEU A 96 8.59 19.36 16.44
CA LEU A 96 9.44 18.50 15.63
C LEU A 96 10.65 19.30 15.14
N ASN A 97 11.83 18.70 15.19
CA ASN A 97 13.01 19.29 14.58
C ASN A 97 12.94 19.16 13.05
N SER A 98 13.88 19.80 12.35
CA SER A 98 13.89 19.81 10.88
C SER A 98 13.95 18.40 10.28
N ASN A 99 14.70 17.51 10.90
CA ASN A 99 14.84 16.14 10.43
C ASN A 99 13.54 15.35 10.61
N GLU A 100 12.90 15.51 11.78
CA GLU A 100 11.62 14.87 12.07
C GLU A 100 10.51 15.37 11.15
N LYS A 101 10.48 16.67 10.84
CA LYS A 101 9.53 17.24 9.87
C LYS A 101 9.71 16.63 8.48
N ARG A 102 10.95 16.43 8.07
CA ARG A 102 11.25 15.80 6.78
C ARG A 102 10.77 14.36 6.74
N VAL A 103 11.00 13.61 7.82
CA VAL A 103 10.53 12.23 7.96
C VAL A 103 9.01 12.19 7.88
N LEU A 104 8.32 13.09 8.56
CA LEU A 104 6.87 13.17 8.56
C LEU A 104 6.30 13.49 7.18
N GLU A 105 6.87 14.47 6.47
CA GLU A 105 6.45 14.82 5.12
C GLU A 105 6.57 13.63 4.18
N LYS A 106 7.70 12.94 4.25
CA LYS A 106 7.93 11.76 3.43
C LYS A 106 6.96 10.63 3.77
N LEU A 107 6.70 10.43 5.05
CA LEU A 107 5.74 9.44 5.53
C LEU A 107 4.34 9.72 4.98
N ILE A 108 3.89 10.96 5.05
CA ILE A 108 2.57 11.37 4.56
C ILE A 108 2.48 11.12 3.05
N ASN A 109 3.51 11.50 2.30
CA ASN A 109 3.52 11.33 0.85
C ASN A 109 3.57 9.87 0.42
N GLU A 110 4.24 9.01 1.15
CA GLU A 110 4.40 7.60 0.81
C GLU A 110 3.27 6.72 1.31
N LYS A 111 2.76 6.97 2.51
CA LYS A 111 1.86 6.04 3.20
C LYS A 111 0.44 6.55 3.40
N TRP A 112 0.22 7.84 3.25
CA TRP A 112 -1.10 8.41 3.42
C TRP A 112 -1.76 8.60 2.06
N TYR A 113 -2.78 7.81 1.79
CA TYR A 113 -3.46 7.84 0.51
C TYR A 113 -4.88 8.34 0.70
N PHE A 114 -5.13 9.51 0.18
CA PHE A 114 -6.49 10.00 0.00
C PHE A 114 -6.95 9.63 -1.40
N THR A 115 -8.00 8.90 -1.47
CA THR A 115 -8.69 8.66 -2.74
C THR A 115 -9.76 9.71 -2.92
#